data_df12396e1292323e37542d03b20ba015
#
_entry.id   df12396e1292323e37542d03b20ba015
#
_cell.length_a   1.000
_cell.length_b   1.000
_cell.length_c   1.000
_cell.angle_alpha   90.00
_cell.angle_beta   90.00
_cell.angle_gamma   90.00
#
_symmetry.space_group_name_H-M   'P 1'
#
loop_
_entity.id
_entity.type
_entity.pdbx_description
1 polymer ?
#
loop_
_entity_poly.entity_id
_entity_poly.type
_entity_poly.pdbx_seq_one_letter_code
_entity_poly.pdbx_strand_id
1 'polypeptide(L)'
;MSFAMALAMTMTSCSDDDDKVEIQETDAAYVGKEVGNFSADEWYPGGKLGTTENTGSSSYSDQTPAVDNDPELFKQFFIGEQMFERQYSWNTGAFKGLGPASVRSSCFDCHPEYGHGKRKAQYETRYGNGNGYLLVVYHPTSEGSNDGGYITEVTGMPQTQAQSPFLPPIDESKINMSWLHVSKMETDEIPAMQFPDGEKFDLIYPEITIPQSAFNTDPVPSNYAVRLESTIGIGGTGLIDAIPSEDIVAQYKSEASYFKKAGKEVSEYINPSMFDANTMEMTAGAYYTTFGRDGKYTTGGVHADGTTFDPNTTDGNKKLIKRFTYALTRGSLQDGPGANAIWNITNVTRQDRPCLYTTTPWAKAMSENADVIAAIKKDPTSPYYADGTDDGIKEAVANLLDPKTNQFDNKYYIFKPEQSMEDFYAFMVWHRGLAVPRARNLNDAQVQEGKKLFMSWGCASCHKPSWKTGDDNYVTSKYLADKKLPRYQNQTIYPYSDFVQHKLYMMNDIHGSWCRTTPLWGRGLSYVNTGAEDRLHDCRARNEVEAIMWHCYSKKSHAYSSAMNFYKASKSERDAVVKFLRSI
;
A
#
# COMPACT_ATOMS: atom_id res chain seq x y z
N MET A 1 1.42 -22.79 52.29
CA MET A 1 2.35 -23.63 51.50
C MET A 1 1.53 -24.46 50.55
N SER A 2 1.44 -24.08 49.30
CA SER A 2 0.89 -24.92 48.23
C SER A 2 1.71 -24.64 46.96
N PHE A 3 2.50 -25.61 46.57
CA PHE A 3 3.28 -25.60 45.33
C PHE A 3 2.32 -25.83 44.14
N ALA A 4 2.25 -24.90 43.23
CA ALA A 4 1.66 -25.11 41.91
C ALA A 4 2.79 -25.57 40.97
N MET A 5 2.71 -26.82 40.54
CA MET A 5 3.60 -27.43 39.55
C MET A 5 3.08 -27.03 38.17
N ALA A 6 3.83 -26.20 37.46
CA ALA A 6 3.56 -25.91 36.07
C ALA A 6 4.05 -27.08 35.20
N LEU A 7 3.11 -27.75 34.55
CA LEU A 7 3.39 -28.82 33.58
C LEU A 7 3.67 -28.19 32.23
N ALA A 8 4.92 -28.11 31.82
CA ALA A 8 5.31 -27.74 30.48
C ALA A 8 5.01 -28.89 29.52
N MET A 9 3.97 -28.73 28.69
CA MET A 9 3.76 -29.63 27.55
C MET A 9 4.66 -29.15 26.40
N THR A 10 5.74 -29.87 26.17
CA THR A 10 6.50 -29.75 24.93
C THR A 10 5.73 -30.42 23.80
N MET A 11 5.07 -29.60 22.97
CA MET A 11 4.61 -30.05 21.66
C MET A 11 5.80 -29.95 20.69
N THR A 12 6.43 -31.04 20.38
CA THR A 12 7.36 -31.16 19.25
C THR A 12 6.57 -31.14 17.96
N SER A 13 6.44 -29.96 17.37
CA SER A 13 6.05 -29.78 15.98
C SER A 13 7.35 -29.71 15.17
N CYS A 14 7.60 -30.69 14.31
CA CYS A 14 8.63 -30.59 13.28
C CYS A 14 8.20 -29.59 12.22
N SER A 15 8.62 -28.36 12.33
CA SER A 15 8.69 -27.36 11.28
C SER A 15 9.97 -26.57 11.50
N ASP A 16 10.67 -26.26 10.44
CA ASP A 16 11.95 -25.53 10.43
C ASP A 16 11.82 -24.18 11.17
N ASP A 17 12.02 -24.22 12.49
CA ASP A 17 11.91 -23.09 13.42
C ASP A 17 13.24 -22.34 13.61
N ASP A 18 14.29 -22.68 12.86
CA ASP A 18 15.64 -22.13 13.05
C ASP A 18 15.79 -20.67 12.58
N ASP A 19 14.77 -20.08 11.92
CA ASP A 19 14.86 -18.73 11.35
C ASP A 19 14.16 -17.64 12.17
N LYS A 20 13.59 -17.94 13.34
CA LYS A 20 12.96 -16.91 14.18
C LYS A 20 14.01 -16.13 14.96
N VAL A 21 14.10 -14.82 14.68
CA VAL A 21 14.94 -13.92 15.48
C VAL A 21 14.32 -13.80 16.88
N GLU A 22 14.92 -14.46 17.88
CA GLU A 22 14.55 -14.23 19.27
C GLU A 22 14.85 -12.76 19.64
N ILE A 23 13.84 -12.08 20.19
CA ILE A 23 14.02 -10.76 20.78
C ILE A 23 14.82 -10.99 22.08
N GLN A 24 16.09 -10.61 22.06
CA GLN A 24 16.91 -10.74 23.25
C GLN A 24 16.65 -9.58 24.22
N GLU A 25 16.40 -9.88 25.49
CA GLU A 25 16.30 -8.90 26.59
C GLU A 25 17.55 -8.00 26.75
N THR A 26 18.64 -8.34 26.04
CA THR A 26 19.93 -7.65 26.12
C THR A 26 19.96 -6.29 25.40
N ASP A 27 18.98 -5.96 24.55
CA ASP A 27 18.96 -4.68 23.82
C ASP A 27 18.96 -3.45 24.73
N ALA A 28 18.23 -3.50 25.86
CA ALA A 28 18.06 -2.37 26.75
C ALA A 28 19.37 -1.68 27.19
N ALA A 29 20.46 -2.44 27.30
CA ALA A 29 21.77 -1.91 27.64
C ALA A 29 22.44 -1.10 26.51
N TYR A 30 22.00 -1.30 25.27
CA TYR A 30 22.62 -0.76 24.05
C TYR A 30 21.76 0.26 23.32
N VAL A 31 20.44 0.26 23.53
CA VAL A 31 19.51 1.21 22.87
C VAL A 31 19.99 2.64 23.01
N GLY A 32 20.06 3.36 21.89
CA GLY A 32 20.52 4.73 21.83
C GLY A 32 22.04 4.93 21.96
N LYS A 33 22.83 3.85 21.88
CA LYS A 33 24.30 3.91 21.84
C LYS A 33 24.83 3.46 20.49
N GLU A 34 26.00 3.95 20.12
CA GLU A 34 26.76 3.41 18.98
C GLU A 34 27.19 1.97 19.27
N VAL A 35 26.96 1.07 18.32
CA VAL A 35 27.36 -0.33 18.43
C VAL A 35 27.87 -0.85 17.08
N GLY A 36 29.12 -1.28 17.02
CA GLY A 36 29.75 -1.74 15.80
C GLY A 36 29.67 -0.71 14.67
N ASN A 37 28.94 -1.03 13.59
CA ASN A 37 28.74 -0.14 12.45
C ASN A 37 27.37 0.57 12.45
N PHE A 38 26.67 0.59 13.58
CA PHE A 38 25.43 1.32 13.77
C PHE A 38 25.66 2.57 14.62
N SER A 39 25.10 3.70 14.16
CA SER A 39 25.02 4.92 14.95
C SER A 39 23.93 4.79 16.03
N ALA A 40 24.02 5.65 17.06
CA ALA A 40 23.02 5.69 18.13
C ALA A 40 21.59 5.96 17.63
N ASP A 41 21.44 6.72 16.56
CA ASP A 41 20.13 7.08 15.99
C ASP A 41 19.47 5.93 15.22
N GLU A 42 20.24 4.95 14.75
CA GLU A 42 19.68 3.81 14.00
C GLU A 42 18.84 2.85 14.86
N TRP A 43 18.94 2.95 16.19
CA TRP A 43 17.98 2.30 17.10
C TRP A 43 16.55 2.82 16.93
N TYR A 44 16.39 4.04 16.39
CA TYR A 44 15.12 4.75 16.20
C TYR A 44 14.82 4.95 14.71
N PRO A 45 14.35 3.89 13.98
CA PRO A 45 14.17 4.00 12.54
C PRO A 45 13.22 5.10 12.09
N GLY A 46 12.20 5.43 12.90
CA GLY A 46 11.31 6.56 12.68
C GLY A 46 11.82 7.89 13.25
N GLY A 47 13.08 7.96 13.71
CA GLY A 47 13.57 9.06 14.53
C GLY A 47 12.93 9.07 15.92
N LYS A 48 13.29 10.02 16.77
CA LYS A 48 12.77 10.12 18.16
C LYS A 48 11.29 10.50 18.23
N LEU A 49 10.75 11.16 17.21
CA LEU A 49 9.35 11.54 17.16
C LEU A 49 8.44 10.46 16.56
N GLY A 50 9.01 9.45 15.89
CA GLY A 50 8.23 8.48 15.13
C GLY A 50 8.49 7.01 15.48
N THR A 51 9.36 6.71 16.44
CA THR A 51 9.70 5.34 16.85
C THR A 51 9.00 4.96 18.14
N THR A 52 8.34 3.79 18.17
CA THR A 52 7.88 3.17 19.42
C THR A 52 8.94 2.23 19.99
N GLU A 53 9.05 2.18 21.31
CA GLU A 53 9.88 1.21 22.03
C GLU A 53 9.27 -0.21 22.02
N ASN A 54 7.99 -0.32 21.67
CA ASN A 54 7.31 -1.60 21.61
C ASN A 54 7.84 -2.43 20.42
N THR A 55 8.25 -3.65 20.71
CA THR A 55 8.70 -4.65 19.70
C THR A 55 7.88 -5.95 19.79
N GLY A 56 6.76 -5.92 20.48
CA GLY A 56 5.84 -7.04 20.65
C GLY A 56 4.77 -7.11 19.56
N SER A 57 3.75 -7.92 19.81
CA SER A 57 2.66 -8.23 18.87
C SER A 57 1.67 -7.10 18.62
N SER A 58 1.78 -5.98 19.31
CA SER A 58 0.99 -4.76 19.07
C SER A 58 1.83 -3.59 18.54
N SER A 59 3.09 -3.82 18.20
CA SER A 59 4.00 -2.75 17.79
C SER A 59 3.60 -2.03 16.50
N TYR A 60 2.77 -2.66 15.67
CA TYR A 60 2.29 -2.06 14.42
C TYR A 60 1.09 -1.13 14.61
N SER A 61 0.36 -1.26 15.73
CA SER A 61 -0.76 -0.37 16.06
C SER A 61 -0.37 0.79 16.98
N ASP A 62 0.87 0.81 17.47
CA ASP A 62 1.31 1.84 18.40
C ASP A 62 1.35 3.24 17.76
N GLN A 63 1.03 4.22 18.57
CA GLN A 63 1.17 5.63 18.22
C GLN A 63 2.62 6.11 18.37
N THR A 64 2.94 7.18 17.65
CA THR A 64 4.25 7.85 17.74
C THR A 64 4.37 8.68 19.02
N PRO A 65 5.61 8.92 19.52
CA PRO A 65 5.84 9.90 20.58
C PRO A 65 5.30 11.31 20.29
N ALA A 66 5.22 11.69 19.01
CA ALA A 66 4.60 12.96 18.61
C ALA A 66 3.09 13.01 18.92
N VAL A 67 2.42 11.87 18.92
CA VAL A 67 1.02 11.73 19.34
C VAL A 67 0.92 11.68 20.87
N ASP A 68 1.75 10.86 21.53
CA ASP A 68 1.73 10.67 22.99
C ASP A 68 1.94 11.96 23.77
N ASN A 69 2.75 12.87 23.24
CA ASN A 69 3.09 14.13 23.90
C ASN A 69 2.01 15.22 23.74
N ASP A 70 0.93 14.97 22.99
CA ASP A 70 -0.18 15.92 22.81
C ASP A 70 -1.53 15.26 23.13
N PRO A 71 -2.22 15.67 24.23
CA PRO A 71 -3.47 15.05 24.65
C PRO A 71 -4.60 15.13 23.64
N GLU A 72 -4.61 16.14 22.75
CA GLU A 72 -5.60 16.25 21.68
C GLU A 72 -5.33 15.21 20.58
N LEU A 73 -4.07 15.12 20.13
CA LEU A 73 -3.67 14.13 19.14
C LEU A 73 -3.86 12.71 19.67
N PHE A 74 -3.52 12.46 20.92
CA PHE A 74 -3.72 11.17 21.58
C PHE A 74 -5.20 10.74 21.53
N LYS A 75 -6.12 11.64 21.88
CA LYS A 75 -7.56 11.36 21.81
C LYS A 75 -8.00 11.08 20.37
N GLN A 76 -7.58 11.90 19.43
CA GLN A 76 -7.97 11.76 18.03
C GLN A 76 -7.39 10.48 17.39
N PHE A 77 -6.21 10.06 17.81
CA PHE A 77 -5.59 8.82 17.35
C PHE A 77 -6.50 7.61 17.59
N PHE A 78 -7.01 7.42 18.80
CA PHE A 78 -7.89 6.30 19.12
C PHE A 78 -9.25 6.38 18.41
N ILE A 79 -9.78 7.57 18.18
CA ILE A 79 -11.01 7.71 17.37
C ILE A 79 -10.74 7.28 15.93
N GLY A 80 -9.60 7.69 15.35
CA GLY A 80 -9.20 7.32 14.01
C GLY A 80 -8.91 5.83 13.86
N GLU A 81 -8.33 5.21 14.87
CA GLU A 81 -8.10 3.76 14.93
C GLU A 81 -9.40 2.97 14.85
N GLN A 82 -10.40 3.36 15.62
CA GLN A 82 -11.73 2.76 15.57
C GLN A 82 -12.36 2.84 14.17
N MET A 83 -12.06 3.91 13.43
CA MET A 83 -12.53 4.03 12.05
C MET A 83 -11.79 3.11 11.09
N PHE A 84 -10.51 2.87 11.30
CA PHE A 84 -9.72 1.93 10.52
C PHE A 84 -10.19 0.48 10.75
N GLU A 85 -10.44 0.11 11.98
CA GLU A 85 -10.89 -1.23 12.35
C GLU A 85 -12.38 -1.47 12.07
N ARG A 86 -13.17 -0.38 11.97
CA ARG A 86 -14.61 -0.44 11.78
C ARG A 86 -14.98 -1.28 10.58
N GLN A 87 -15.95 -2.17 10.77
CA GLN A 87 -16.69 -2.76 9.68
C GLN A 87 -17.81 -1.81 9.23
N TYR A 88 -17.75 -1.35 8.01
CA TYR A 88 -18.83 -0.61 7.37
C TYR A 88 -19.93 -1.58 6.93
N SER A 89 -21.18 -1.16 7.00
CA SER A 89 -22.32 -2.03 6.75
C SER A 89 -23.39 -1.32 5.93
N TRP A 90 -24.02 -2.05 5.04
CA TRP A 90 -25.19 -1.60 4.28
C TRP A 90 -26.45 -1.38 5.14
N ASN A 91 -26.46 -1.86 6.37
CA ASN A 91 -27.64 -1.82 7.27
C ASN A 91 -27.95 -0.42 7.82
N THR A 92 -27.16 0.58 7.51
CA THR A 92 -27.32 1.96 8.01
C THR A 92 -28.09 2.87 7.05
N GLY A 93 -28.76 2.33 6.04
CA GLY A 93 -29.52 3.02 5.01
C GLY A 93 -28.76 3.10 3.69
N ALA A 94 -29.41 3.58 2.62
CA ALA A 94 -28.76 3.72 1.33
C ALA A 94 -27.56 4.64 1.43
N PHE A 95 -26.42 4.19 0.91
CA PHE A 95 -25.13 4.88 0.92
C PHE A 95 -24.53 5.17 2.31
N LYS A 96 -25.15 4.76 3.40
CA LYS A 96 -24.57 4.98 4.74
C LYS A 96 -23.63 3.85 5.12
N GLY A 97 -22.39 4.22 5.42
CA GLY A 97 -21.37 3.32 5.92
C GLY A 97 -20.69 2.49 4.85
N LEU A 98 -21.42 1.86 3.93
CA LEU A 98 -20.87 1.12 2.80
C LEU A 98 -21.64 1.49 1.53
N GLY A 99 -20.94 1.87 0.49
CA GLY A 99 -21.55 2.25 -0.78
C GLY A 99 -22.18 1.07 -1.54
N PRO A 100 -22.90 1.35 -2.64
CA PRO A 100 -23.69 0.34 -3.38
C PRO A 100 -22.82 -0.77 -4.00
N ALA A 101 -21.55 -0.48 -4.28
CA ALA A 101 -20.51 -1.45 -4.59
C ALA A 101 -19.23 -1.09 -3.82
N SER A 102 -18.46 -2.09 -3.42
CA SER A 102 -17.25 -1.91 -2.62
C SER A 102 -16.21 -2.99 -2.91
N VAL A 103 -14.96 -2.70 -2.59
CA VAL A 103 -13.89 -3.70 -2.60
C VAL A 103 -13.95 -4.51 -1.31
N ARG A 104 -14.06 -3.81 -0.17
CA ARG A 104 -14.10 -4.40 1.18
C ARG A 104 -14.95 -3.54 2.10
N SER A 105 -15.33 -4.13 3.22
CA SER A 105 -16.13 -3.45 4.26
C SER A 105 -15.30 -2.88 5.40
N SER A 106 -13.99 -3.12 5.44
CA SER A 106 -13.08 -2.62 6.47
C SER A 106 -11.70 -2.34 5.90
N CYS A 107 -11.03 -1.31 6.41
CA CYS A 107 -9.62 -1.05 6.08
C CYS A 107 -8.70 -2.13 6.68
N PHE A 108 -9.09 -2.69 7.83
CA PHE A 108 -8.39 -3.78 8.50
C PHE A 108 -8.31 -5.06 7.67
N ASP A 109 -9.31 -5.32 6.81
CA ASP A 109 -9.28 -6.46 5.88
C ASP A 109 -8.22 -6.30 4.77
N CYS A 110 -7.84 -5.06 4.43
CA CYS A 110 -6.76 -4.77 3.50
C CYS A 110 -5.38 -4.74 4.18
N HIS A 111 -5.32 -4.24 5.39
CA HIS A 111 -4.09 -4.12 6.18
C HIS A 111 -4.19 -4.98 7.45
N PRO A 112 -4.15 -6.32 7.32
CA PRO A 112 -4.34 -7.21 8.45
C PRO A 112 -3.32 -6.92 9.54
N GLU A 113 -3.80 -6.67 10.76
CA GLU A 113 -2.98 -6.29 11.91
C GLU A 113 -2.01 -5.12 11.58
N TYR A 114 -2.49 -4.11 10.80
CA TYR A 114 -1.74 -2.91 10.36
C TYR A 114 -0.51 -3.22 9.46
N GLY A 115 -0.33 -4.47 9.12
CA GLY A 115 0.82 -4.96 8.39
C GLY A 115 0.65 -5.02 6.88
N HIS A 116 1.53 -5.79 6.27
CA HIS A 116 1.48 -6.18 4.86
C HIS A 116 0.38 -7.22 4.64
N GLY A 117 -0.11 -7.34 3.40
CA GLY A 117 -1.03 -8.40 3.03
C GLY A 117 -0.48 -9.80 3.33
N LYS A 118 -1.38 -10.74 3.51
CA LYS A 118 -1.07 -12.15 3.82
C LYS A 118 -1.40 -13.04 2.64
N ARG A 119 -0.54 -14.00 2.33
CA ARG A 119 -0.81 -14.98 1.29
C ARG A 119 -1.98 -15.90 1.69
N LYS A 120 -2.94 -16.02 0.78
CA LYS A 120 -4.11 -16.91 0.88
C LYS A 120 -4.25 -17.70 -0.41
N ALA A 121 -4.92 -18.84 -0.33
CA ALA A 121 -5.15 -19.71 -1.48
C ALA A 121 -6.19 -19.17 -2.48
N GLN A 122 -7.07 -18.28 -2.05
CA GLN A 122 -8.18 -17.75 -2.83
C GLN A 122 -8.21 -16.23 -2.75
N TYR A 123 -8.71 -15.60 -3.82
CA TYR A 123 -9.11 -14.21 -3.79
C TYR A 123 -10.45 -14.10 -3.08
N GLU A 124 -10.49 -13.41 -1.95
CA GLU A 124 -11.68 -13.27 -1.14
C GLU A 124 -11.66 -11.94 -0.40
N THR A 125 -12.74 -11.16 -0.55
CA THR A 125 -12.83 -9.81 0.01
C THR A 125 -13.86 -9.68 1.14
N ARG A 126 -14.54 -10.76 1.50
CA ARG A 126 -15.52 -10.75 2.60
C ARG A 126 -14.84 -10.43 3.93
N TYR A 127 -15.60 -9.74 4.77
CA TYR A 127 -15.14 -9.40 6.13
C TYR A 127 -14.61 -10.62 6.89
N GLY A 128 -13.51 -10.40 7.61
CA GLY A 128 -12.81 -11.44 8.36
C GLY A 128 -11.83 -12.29 7.52
N ASN A 129 -11.79 -12.12 6.20
CA ASN A 129 -10.84 -12.77 5.31
C ASN A 129 -9.67 -11.86 4.91
N GLY A 130 -9.22 -11.03 5.86
CA GLY A 130 -8.15 -10.05 5.67
C GLY A 130 -6.89 -10.66 5.07
N ASN A 131 -6.67 -10.43 3.77
CA ASN A 131 -5.50 -10.87 3.01
C ASN A 131 -4.79 -9.72 2.30
N GLY A 132 -5.42 -8.55 2.22
CA GLY A 132 -4.88 -7.37 1.55
C GLY A 132 -4.85 -7.45 0.02
N TYR A 133 -5.46 -8.45 -0.59
CA TYR A 133 -5.42 -8.62 -2.04
C TYR A 133 -6.25 -7.59 -2.79
N LEU A 134 -5.68 -7.09 -3.88
CA LEU A 134 -6.28 -6.20 -4.86
C LEU A 134 -6.06 -6.77 -6.26
N LEU A 135 -7.01 -6.51 -7.16
CA LEU A 135 -6.90 -6.89 -8.55
C LEU A 135 -6.33 -5.74 -9.37
N VAL A 136 -5.44 -6.06 -10.29
CA VAL A 136 -5.00 -5.17 -11.36
C VAL A 136 -5.55 -5.73 -12.65
N VAL A 137 -6.53 -5.05 -13.26
CA VAL A 137 -7.16 -5.45 -14.54
C VAL A 137 -6.82 -4.40 -15.58
N TYR A 138 -6.16 -4.83 -16.66
CA TYR A 138 -5.58 -3.91 -17.63
C TYR A 138 -5.62 -4.47 -19.06
N HIS A 139 -5.50 -3.60 -20.05
CA HIS A 139 -5.32 -3.98 -21.45
C HIS A 139 -3.84 -4.23 -21.72
N PRO A 140 -3.39 -5.48 -21.94
CA PRO A 140 -2.00 -5.75 -22.22
C PRO A 140 -1.59 -5.15 -23.57
N THR A 141 -0.39 -4.55 -23.65
CA THR A 141 0.16 -3.97 -24.89
C THR A 141 0.52 -5.02 -25.94
N SER A 142 0.75 -6.26 -25.52
CA SER A 142 0.93 -7.45 -26.35
C SER A 142 0.56 -8.68 -25.52
N GLU A 143 0.42 -9.84 -26.19
CA GLU A 143 0.12 -11.10 -25.49
C GLU A 143 1.17 -11.38 -24.39
N GLY A 144 0.69 -11.63 -23.17
CA GLY A 144 1.54 -11.89 -22.00
C GLY A 144 2.26 -10.67 -21.42
N SER A 145 2.08 -9.46 -21.99
CA SER A 145 2.68 -8.24 -21.46
C SER A 145 2.15 -7.91 -20.06
N ASN A 146 3.05 -7.41 -19.20
CA ASN A 146 2.69 -6.81 -17.91
C ASN A 146 2.44 -5.29 -18.03
N ASP A 147 2.64 -4.71 -19.22
CA ASP A 147 2.39 -3.30 -19.53
C ASP A 147 0.99 -3.10 -20.10
N GLY A 148 0.35 -2.00 -19.71
CA GLY A 148 -0.91 -1.57 -20.28
C GLY A 148 -1.71 -0.68 -19.34
N GLY A 149 -2.66 0.05 -19.90
CA GLY A 149 -3.58 0.90 -19.14
C GLY A 149 -4.67 0.09 -18.46
N TYR A 150 -5.13 0.53 -17.30
CA TYR A 150 -6.31 -0.07 -16.64
C TYR A 150 -7.51 -0.05 -17.58
N ILE A 151 -8.35 -1.09 -17.50
CA ILE A 151 -9.65 -1.09 -18.19
C ILE A 151 -10.56 -0.04 -17.55
N THR A 152 -11.54 0.45 -18.30
CA THR A 152 -12.44 1.52 -17.84
C THR A 152 -13.80 1.02 -17.38
N GLU A 153 -14.10 -0.25 -17.60
CA GLU A 153 -15.36 -0.90 -17.24
C GLU A 153 -15.47 -1.12 -15.73
N VAL A 154 -14.35 -1.29 -15.04
CA VAL A 154 -14.28 -1.37 -13.58
C VAL A 154 -13.34 -0.30 -13.05
N THR A 155 -13.39 -0.05 -11.74
CA THR A 155 -12.51 0.93 -11.08
C THR A 155 -11.06 0.42 -11.03
N GLY A 156 -10.10 1.31 -10.83
CA GLY A 156 -8.69 0.93 -10.67
C GLY A 156 -8.41 0.03 -9.45
N MET A 157 -9.34 -0.03 -8.50
CA MET A 157 -9.44 -1.04 -7.45
C MET A 157 -10.79 -1.75 -7.64
N PRO A 158 -10.85 -2.84 -8.43
CA PRO A 158 -12.10 -3.47 -8.83
C PRO A 158 -12.94 -3.94 -7.66
N GLN A 159 -14.21 -3.60 -7.69
CA GLN A 159 -15.18 -3.92 -6.65
C GLN A 159 -15.78 -5.30 -6.91
N THR A 160 -15.78 -6.14 -5.88
CA THR A 160 -16.30 -7.52 -5.93
C THR A 160 -17.45 -7.76 -4.97
N GLN A 161 -17.88 -6.70 -4.26
CA GLN A 161 -19.04 -6.73 -3.37
C GLN A 161 -20.06 -5.69 -3.83
N ALA A 162 -21.35 -5.97 -3.67
CA ALA A 162 -22.43 -5.03 -3.93
C ALA A 162 -23.60 -5.21 -2.95
N GLN A 163 -24.30 -4.10 -2.69
CA GLN A 163 -25.55 -4.11 -1.93
C GLN A 163 -26.70 -4.68 -2.80
N SER A 164 -27.47 -5.62 -2.26
CA SER A 164 -28.69 -6.08 -2.93
C SER A 164 -29.62 -4.88 -3.21
N PRO A 165 -30.26 -4.80 -4.39
CA PRO A 165 -30.36 -5.84 -5.42
C PRO A 165 -29.26 -5.78 -6.51
N PHE A 166 -28.25 -4.95 -6.36
CA PHE A 166 -27.19 -4.81 -7.36
C PHE A 166 -26.26 -6.03 -7.39
N LEU A 167 -25.74 -6.31 -8.57
CA LEU A 167 -24.65 -7.26 -8.79
C LEU A 167 -23.31 -6.52 -8.66
N PRO A 168 -22.27 -7.13 -8.07
CA PRO A 168 -20.95 -6.48 -8.01
C PRO A 168 -20.37 -6.29 -9.42
N PRO A 169 -19.54 -5.26 -9.65
CA PRO A 169 -18.85 -5.07 -10.93
C PRO A 169 -18.12 -6.31 -11.42
N ILE A 170 -17.50 -7.06 -10.50
CA ILE A 170 -16.92 -8.38 -10.76
C ILE A 170 -17.49 -9.38 -9.76
N ASP A 171 -18.04 -10.47 -10.25
CA ASP A 171 -18.51 -11.61 -9.45
C ASP A 171 -17.30 -12.37 -8.88
N GLU A 172 -17.02 -12.17 -7.59
CA GLU A 172 -15.89 -12.76 -6.88
C GLU A 172 -15.88 -14.30 -6.95
N SER A 173 -17.04 -14.92 -6.97
CA SER A 173 -17.16 -16.39 -7.01
C SER A 173 -16.61 -17.04 -8.28
N LYS A 174 -16.40 -16.24 -9.34
CA LYS A 174 -15.85 -16.67 -10.63
C LYS A 174 -14.36 -16.35 -10.80
N ILE A 175 -13.73 -15.74 -9.80
CA ILE A 175 -12.31 -15.46 -9.83
C ILE A 175 -11.54 -16.73 -9.48
N ASN A 176 -10.63 -17.13 -10.37
CA ASN A 176 -9.74 -18.26 -10.13
C ASN A 176 -8.35 -17.74 -9.78
N MET A 177 -7.78 -18.26 -8.71
CA MET A 177 -6.42 -17.91 -8.26
C MET A 177 -5.68 -19.20 -7.88
N SER A 178 -4.41 -19.26 -8.24
CA SER A 178 -3.50 -20.34 -7.85
C SER A 178 -2.10 -19.81 -7.61
N TRP A 179 -1.34 -20.51 -6.76
CA TRP A 179 0.07 -20.28 -6.53
C TRP A 179 0.87 -21.34 -7.27
N LEU A 180 1.64 -20.90 -8.26
CA LEU A 180 2.45 -21.78 -9.11
C LEU A 180 3.91 -21.70 -8.72
N HIS A 181 4.61 -22.84 -8.79
CA HIS A 181 6.04 -22.90 -8.55
C HIS A 181 6.82 -22.52 -9.81
N VAL A 182 7.89 -21.77 -9.62
CA VAL A 182 8.86 -21.47 -10.67
C VAL A 182 9.68 -22.71 -10.92
N SER A 183 9.63 -23.24 -12.13
CA SER A 183 10.36 -24.46 -12.49
C SER A 183 11.86 -24.21 -12.70
N LYS A 184 12.22 -22.99 -13.12
CA LYS A 184 13.61 -22.53 -13.33
C LYS A 184 13.68 -21.01 -13.32
N MET A 185 14.82 -20.46 -12.95
CA MET A 185 15.10 -19.03 -13.10
C MET A 185 15.11 -18.64 -14.58
N GLU A 186 14.74 -17.39 -14.90
CA GLU A 186 14.93 -16.86 -16.27
C GLU A 186 16.42 -16.71 -16.59
N THR A 187 17.23 -16.38 -15.59
CA THR A 187 18.69 -16.32 -15.74
C THR A 187 19.29 -17.72 -15.85
N ASP A 188 20.23 -17.90 -16.79
CA ASP A 188 21.04 -19.14 -16.96
C ASP A 188 22.20 -19.24 -15.97
N GLU A 189 22.50 -18.19 -15.21
CA GLU A 189 23.55 -18.18 -14.17
C GLU A 189 23.13 -18.92 -12.89
N ILE A 190 21.83 -19.21 -12.73
CA ILE A 190 21.27 -20.03 -11.64
C ILE A 190 20.59 -21.25 -12.29
N PRO A 191 21.36 -22.32 -12.54
CA PRO A 191 20.87 -23.46 -13.33
C PRO A 191 19.87 -24.35 -12.61
N ALA A 192 19.78 -24.24 -11.28
CA ALA A 192 18.85 -24.97 -10.43
C ALA A 192 18.35 -24.06 -9.29
N MET A 193 17.20 -24.39 -8.71
CA MET A 193 16.64 -23.68 -7.54
C MET A 193 17.44 -24.07 -6.26
N GLN A 194 18.73 -23.73 -6.28
CA GLN A 194 19.71 -24.13 -5.30
C GLN A 194 20.89 -23.17 -5.26
N PHE A 195 21.36 -22.85 -4.08
CA PHE A 195 22.61 -22.10 -3.86
C PHE A 195 23.84 -22.94 -4.19
N PRO A 196 25.01 -22.33 -4.42
CA PRO A 196 26.25 -23.07 -4.72
C PRO A 196 26.66 -24.08 -3.62
N ASP A 197 26.28 -23.85 -2.39
CA ASP A 197 26.56 -24.74 -1.25
C ASP A 197 25.55 -25.91 -1.11
N GLY A 198 24.54 -25.98 -1.95
CA GLY A 198 23.56 -27.06 -1.97
C GLY A 198 22.25 -26.76 -1.24
N GLU A 199 22.13 -25.65 -0.53
CA GLU A 199 20.87 -25.21 0.08
C GLU A 199 19.84 -24.92 -1.02
N LYS A 200 18.62 -25.43 -0.88
CA LYS A 200 17.56 -25.24 -1.87
C LYS A 200 16.69 -24.03 -1.50
N PHE A 201 16.19 -23.35 -2.51
CA PHE A 201 15.13 -22.35 -2.38
C PHE A 201 14.01 -22.67 -3.37
N ASP A 202 12.83 -22.10 -3.11
CA ASP A 202 11.65 -22.30 -3.94
C ASP A 202 10.97 -20.95 -4.16
N LEU A 203 10.58 -20.66 -5.38
CA LEU A 203 9.89 -19.42 -5.73
C LEU A 203 8.49 -19.76 -6.22
N ILE A 204 7.50 -19.00 -5.75
CA ILE A 204 6.11 -19.12 -6.18
C ILE A 204 5.60 -17.77 -6.68
N TYR A 205 4.63 -17.81 -7.57
CA TYR A 205 3.95 -16.62 -8.09
C TYR A 205 2.44 -16.85 -8.22
N PRO A 206 1.63 -15.78 -8.10
CA PRO A 206 0.19 -15.89 -8.28
C PRO A 206 -0.17 -15.92 -9.78
N GLU A 207 -1.09 -16.79 -10.11
CA GLU A 207 -1.83 -16.74 -11.36
C GLU A 207 -3.30 -16.52 -11.06
N ILE A 208 -3.87 -15.49 -11.69
CA ILE A 208 -5.26 -15.10 -11.47
C ILE A 208 -5.99 -14.89 -12.79
N THR A 209 -7.19 -15.41 -12.90
CA THR A 209 -8.03 -15.28 -14.08
C THR A 209 -9.46 -14.93 -13.72
N ILE A 210 -10.08 -14.10 -14.54
CA ILE A 210 -11.47 -13.66 -14.42
C ILE A 210 -12.14 -13.92 -15.79
N PRO A 211 -13.13 -14.81 -15.89
CA PRO A 211 -13.85 -14.99 -17.16
C PRO A 211 -14.73 -13.79 -17.47
N GLN A 212 -14.98 -13.48 -18.74
CA GLN A 212 -15.87 -12.37 -19.14
C GLN A 212 -17.25 -12.43 -18.47
N SER A 213 -17.77 -13.63 -18.24
CA SER A 213 -19.06 -13.82 -17.55
C SER A 213 -19.08 -13.40 -16.08
N ALA A 214 -17.94 -13.02 -15.51
CA ALA A 214 -17.85 -12.46 -14.15
C ALA A 214 -18.14 -10.95 -14.11
N PHE A 215 -18.03 -10.25 -15.23
CA PHE A 215 -18.23 -8.80 -15.29
C PHE A 215 -19.71 -8.45 -15.46
N ASN A 216 -20.22 -7.65 -14.56
CA ASN A 216 -21.59 -7.11 -14.57
C ASN A 216 -21.54 -5.64 -15.02
N THR A 217 -20.99 -5.37 -16.20
CA THR A 217 -20.80 -4.06 -16.80
C THR A 217 -21.32 -4.02 -18.24
N ASP A 218 -21.64 -2.86 -18.77
CA ASP A 218 -22.00 -2.64 -20.15
C ASP A 218 -21.21 -1.44 -20.73
N PRO A 219 -20.23 -1.65 -21.60
CA PRO A 219 -19.83 -2.94 -22.19
C PRO A 219 -19.15 -3.89 -21.19
N VAL A 220 -19.14 -5.18 -21.52
CA VAL A 220 -18.30 -6.17 -20.89
C VAL A 220 -16.86 -6.02 -21.42
N PRO A 221 -15.82 -6.07 -20.56
CA PRO A 221 -14.44 -5.92 -21.00
C PRO A 221 -14.00 -6.98 -22.00
N SER A 222 -13.14 -6.57 -22.92
CA SER A 222 -12.47 -7.48 -23.87
C SER A 222 -10.97 -7.21 -23.89
N ASN A 223 -10.18 -8.20 -24.29
CA ASN A 223 -8.73 -8.10 -24.38
C ASN A 223 -8.09 -7.52 -23.11
N TYR A 224 -8.28 -8.18 -21.99
CA TYR A 224 -7.73 -7.78 -20.68
C TYR A 224 -6.85 -8.89 -20.10
N ALA A 225 -5.96 -8.50 -19.23
CA ALA A 225 -5.19 -9.38 -18.35
C ALA A 225 -5.43 -8.99 -16.89
N VAL A 226 -5.16 -9.94 -16.00
CA VAL A 226 -5.35 -9.75 -14.55
C VAL A 226 -4.08 -10.10 -13.82
N ARG A 227 -3.72 -9.29 -12.81
CA ARG A 227 -2.62 -9.54 -11.89
C ARG A 227 -3.09 -9.32 -10.46
N LEU A 228 -2.35 -9.91 -9.53
CA LEU A 228 -2.56 -9.72 -8.11
C LEU A 228 -1.64 -8.61 -7.59
N GLU A 229 -2.21 -7.69 -6.82
CA GLU A 229 -1.46 -6.77 -5.98
C GLU A 229 -1.88 -6.99 -4.52
N SER A 230 -1.03 -6.66 -3.58
CA SER A 230 -1.29 -6.71 -2.15
C SER A 230 -0.98 -5.36 -1.51
N THR A 231 -1.56 -5.10 -0.35
CA THR A 231 -1.29 -3.88 0.41
C THR A 231 0.06 -3.94 1.11
N ILE A 232 0.65 -2.77 1.31
CA ILE A 232 1.87 -2.59 2.11
C ILE A 232 1.53 -2.37 3.59
N GLY A 233 2.50 -2.56 4.48
CA GLY A 233 2.40 -2.10 5.87
C GLY A 233 2.27 -0.58 5.96
N ILE A 234 1.56 -0.09 6.94
CA ILE A 234 1.20 1.33 7.08
C ILE A 234 1.95 2.07 8.20
N GLY A 235 2.78 1.37 8.98
CA GLY A 235 3.60 2.01 10.01
C GLY A 235 4.58 3.03 9.42
N GLY A 236 4.72 4.18 10.07
CA GLY A 236 5.64 5.24 9.68
C GLY A 236 5.27 6.03 8.42
N THR A 237 4.06 5.86 7.88
CA THR A 237 3.63 6.57 6.67
C THR A 237 3.62 8.10 6.84
N GLY A 238 3.33 8.59 8.05
CA GLY A 238 3.44 10.02 8.38
C GLY A 238 4.87 10.55 8.29
N LEU A 239 5.86 9.72 8.59
CA LEU A 239 7.30 10.06 8.47
C LEU A 239 7.72 10.16 7.00
N ILE A 240 7.21 9.25 6.15
CA ILE A 240 7.43 9.31 4.69
C ILE A 240 6.80 10.57 4.11
N ASP A 241 5.62 10.95 4.59
CA ASP A 241 4.92 12.18 4.18
C ASP A 241 5.72 13.44 4.53
N ALA A 242 6.49 13.39 5.62
CA ALA A 242 7.33 14.49 6.09
C ALA A 242 8.66 14.67 5.31
N ILE A 243 9.03 13.75 4.40
CA ILE A 243 10.21 13.92 3.54
C ILE A 243 9.92 15.04 2.53
N PRO A 244 10.80 16.04 2.35
CA PRO A 244 10.62 17.07 1.33
C PRO A 244 10.48 16.49 -0.08
N SER A 245 9.55 17.01 -0.87
CA SER A 245 9.36 16.56 -2.26
C SER A 245 10.61 16.82 -3.10
N GLU A 246 11.29 17.92 -2.87
CA GLU A 246 12.54 18.31 -3.50
C GLU A 246 13.65 17.28 -3.30
N ASP A 247 13.72 16.62 -2.14
CA ASP A 247 14.73 15.61 -1.85
C ASP A 247 14.47 14.32 -2.64
N ILE A 248 13.21 13.92 -2.79
CA ILE A 248 12.83 12.78 -3.65
C ILE A 248 13.10 13.11 -5.12
N VAL A 249 12.80 14.33 -5.58
CA VAL A 249 13.14 14.79 -6.94
C VAL A 249 14.66 14.77 -7.15
N ALA A 250 15.44 15.20 -6.16
CA ALA A 250 16.90 15.15 -6.22
C ALA A 250 17.42 13.70 -6.33
N GLN A 251 16.75 12.73 -5.67
CA GLN A 251 17.06 11.30 -5.82
C GLN A 251 16.87 10.83 -7.27
N TYR A 252 15.72 11.11 -7.89
CA TYR A 252 15.47 10.80 -9.30
C TYR A 252 16.53 11.39 -10.22
N LYS A 253 16.86 12.67 -10.05
CA LYS A 253 17.88 13.37 -10.85
C LYS A 253 19.28 12.80 -10.67
N SER A 254 19.61 12.38 -9.45
CA SER A 254 20.90 11.75 -9.14
C SER A 254 21.04 10.40 -9.85
N GLU A 255 20.03 9.55 -9.78
CA GLU A 255 20.01 8.25 -10.46
C GLU A 255 20.04 8.41 -11.97
N ALA A 256 19.19 9.29 -12.54
CA ALA A 256 19.19 9.58 -13.97
C ALA A 256 20.55 10.05 -14.46
N SER A 257 21.22 10.92 -13.68
CA SER A 257 22.56 11.41 -14.00
C SER A 257 23.61 10.29 -13.95
N TYR A 258 23.47 9.37 -12.99
CA TYR A 258 24.35 8.20 -12.90
C TYR A 258 24.21 7.30 -14.14
N PHE A 259 23.00 6.92 -14.52
CA PHE A 259 22.78 6.06 -15.69
C PHE A 259 23.22 6.74 -16.99
N LYS A 260 22.92 8.02 -17.16
CA LYS A 260 23.38 8.79 -18.32
C LYS A 260 24.91 8.83 -18.43
N LYS A 261 25.62 9.07 -17.32
CA LYS A 261 27.10 9.05 -17.28
C LYS A 261 27.66 7.65 -17.57
N ALA A 262 26.95 6.60 -17.18
CA ALA A 262 27.32 5.21 -17.47
C ALA A 262 27.00 4.79 -18.92
N GLY A 263 26.49 5.69 -19.76
CA GLY A 263 26.13 5.40 -21.15
C GLY A 263 24.91 4.49 -21.28
N LYS A 264 24.02 4.48 -20.28
CA LYS A 264 22.77 3.72 -20.26
C LYS A 264 21.61 4.59 -20.72
N GLU A 265 20.60 3.95 -21.32
CA GLU A 265 19.33 4.59 -21.64
C GLU A 265 18.55 4.83 -20.35
N VAL A 266 18.36 6.09 -19.95
CA VAL A 266 17.77 6.45 -18.65
C VAL A 266 16.35 5.90 -18.51
N SER A 267 15.55 5.89 -19.57
CA SER A 267 14.16 5.39 -19.57
C SER A 267 14.04 3.89 -19.31
N GLU A 268 15.12 3.13 -19.44
CA GLU A 268 15.15 1.71 -19.06
C GLU A 268 15.29 1.52 -17.53
N TYR A 269 15.88 2.50 -16.83
CA TYR A 269 16.21 2.41 -15.41
C TYR A 269 15.34 3.30 -14.52
N ILE A 270 14.77 4.34 -15.09
CA ILE A 270 13.84 5.24 -14.39
C ILE A 270 12.51 5.28 -15.14
N ASN A 271 11.41 5.10 -14.41
CA ASN A 271 10.09 5.01 -15.01
C ASN A 271 9.75 6.27 -15.82
N PRO A 272 9.52 6.14 -17.14
CA PRO A 272 9.21 7.28 -18.00
C PRO A 272 7.91 8.02 -17.64
N SER A 273 7.00 7.37 -16.92
CA SER A 273 5.80 8.05 -16.41
C SER A 273 6.12 9.06 -15.29
N MET A 274 7.26 8.88 -14.62
CA MET A 274 7.71 9.73 -13.52
C MET A 274 8.76 10.74 -13.95
N PHE A 275 9.65 10.37 -14.89
CA PHE A 275 10.82 11.16 -15.26
C PHE A 275 11.07 11.16 -16.77
N ASP A 276 11.27 12.33 -17.35
CA ASP A 276 11.60 12.49 -18.76
C ASP A 276 13.14 12.47 -18.96
N ALA A 277 13.63 11.41 -19.57
CA ALA A 277 15.05 11.21 -19.87
C ALA A 277 15.63 12.27 -20.82
N ASN A 278 14.83 12.89 -21.70
CA ASN A 278 15.29 13.89 -22.65
C ASN A 278 15.54 15.23 -21.97
N THR A 279 14.59 15.66 -21.14
CA THR A 279 14.69 16.94 -20.40
C THR A 279 15.46 16.81 -19.09
N MET A 280 15.65 15.58 -18.58
CA MET A 280 16.22 15.29 -17.26
C MET A 280 15.40 15.93 -16.12
N GLU A 281 14.07 15.98 -16.28
CA GLU A 281 13.14 16.55 -15.34
C GLU A 281 11.98 15.58 -15.04
N MET A 282 11.30 15.84 -13.90
CA MET A 282 10.09 15.09 -13.55
C MET A 282 8.96 15.39 -14.53
N THR A 283 8.21 14.37 -14.91
CA THR A 283 7.00 14.55 -15.73
C THR A 283 5.87 15.19 -14.90
N ALA A 284 4.87 15.73 -15.56
CA ALA A 284 3.64 16.16 -14.88
C ALA A 284 2.94 15.01 -14.15
N GLY A 285 3.04 13.79 -14.67
CA GLY A 285 2.48 12.56 -14.07
C GLY A 285 3.12 12.16 -12.74
N ALA A 286 4.33 12.63 -12.46
CA ALA A 286 5.02 12.36 -11.20
C ALA A 286 4.42 13.08 -9.99
N TYR A 287 3.68 14.15 -10.24
CA TYR A 287 3.11 14.95 -9.16
C TYR A 287 1.69 14.52 -8.85
N TYR A 288 1.36 14.62 -7.58
CA TYR A 288 0.02 14.36 -7.08
C TYR A 288 -0.93 15.48 -7.55
N THR A 289 -2.15 15.10 -7.92
CA THR A 289 -3.21 16.05 -8.26
C THR A 289 -4.29 16.00 -7.20
N THR A 290 -4.63 17.17 -6.65
CA THR A 290 -5.76 17.33 -5.74
C THR A 290 -7.00 17.81 -6.50
N PHE A 291 -8.17 17.49 -5.98
CA PHE A 291 -9.42 17.99 -6.50
C PHE A 291 -9.77 19.32 -5.81
N GLY A 292 -9.74 20.39 -6.56
CA GLY A 292 -10.01 21.74 -6.05
C GLY A 292 -11.49 22.02 -5.82
N ARG A 293 -11.76 23.14 -5.12
CA ARG A 293 -13.14 23.60 -4.88
C ARG A 293 -13.90 23.96 -6.17
N ASP A 294 -13.17 24.34 -7.20
CA ASP A 294 -13.69 24.69 -8.54
C ASP A 294 -14.01 23.45 -9.39
N GLY A 295 -13.90 22.26 -8.85
CA GLY A 295 -14.13 21.01 -9.56
C GLY A 295 -13.00 20.58 -10.50
N LYS A 296 -11.84 21.22 -10.44
CA LYS A 296 -10.69 20.91 -11.31
C LYS A 296 -9.59 20.21 -10.52
N TYR A 297 -8.84 19.35 -11.22
CA TYR A 297 -7.63 18.77 -10.67
C TYR A 297 -6.44 19.73 -10.84
N THR A 298 -5.61 19.82 -9.82
CA THR A 298 -4.35 20.58 -9.83
C THR A 298 -3.26 19.83 -9.11
N THR A 299 -2.01 20.09 -9.48
CA THR A 299 -0.85 19.53 -8.78
C THR A 299 -0.54 20.35 -7.53
N GLY A 300 -0.34 19.70 -6.42
CA GLY A 300 -0.04 20.37 -5.15
C GLY A 300 -1.08 20.12 -4.08
N GLY A 301 -1.08 20.94 -3.05
CA GLY A 301 -2.00 20.86 -1.93
C GLY A 301 -3.16 21.86 -2.03
N VAL A 302 -3.78 22.11 -0.89
CA VAL A 302 -4.88 23.07 -0.72
C VAL A 302 -4.51 24.05 0.39
N HIS A 303 -4.73 25.34 0.17
CA HIS A 303 -4.56 26.39 1.18
C HIS A 303 -5.65 26.31 2.26
N ALA A 304 -5.43 26.97 3.38
CA ALA A 304 -6.39 27.07 4.48
C ALA A 304 -7.77 27.62 4.05
N ASP A 305 -7.81 28.55 3.09
CA ASP A 305 -9.05 29.10 2.55
C ASP A 305 -9.78 28.16 1.57
N GLY A 306 -9.19 27.00 1.30
CA GLY A 306 -9.73 25.98 0.40
C GLY A 306 -9.43 26.20 -1.08
N THR A 307 -8.59 27.17 -1.43
CA THR A 307 -8.03 27.28 -2.77
C THR A 307 -6.92 26.25 -2.97
N THR A 308 -6.70 25.83 -4.21
CA THR A 308 -5.63 24.90 -4.56
C THR A 308 -4.30 25.64 -4.70
N PHE A 309 -3.21 24.98 -4.35
CA PHE A 309 -1.88 25.50 -4.61
C PHE A 309 -1.65 25.69 -6.11
N ASP A 310 -1.12 26.85 -6.49
CA ASP A 310 -0.59 27.04 -7.84
C ASP A 310 0.80 26.42 -7.92
N PRO A 311 1.00 25.37 -8.74
CA PRO A 311 2.30 24.70 -8.85
C PRO A 311 3.41 25.60 -9.43
N ASN A 312 3.07 26.79 -9.93
CA ASN A 312 4.01 27.74 -10.52
C ASN A 312 4.41 28.87 -9.56
N THR A 313 3.79 28.96 -8.38
CA THR A 313 4.11 30.02 -7.39
C THR A 313 5.13 29.54 -6.35
N THR A 314 5.79 30.47 -5.69
CA THR A 314 6.87 30.21 -4.71
C THR A 314 6.41 30.33 -3.27
N ASP A 315 5.17 30.69 -3.00
CA ASP A 315 4.64 31.00 -1.67
C ASP A 315 4.12 29.79 -0.91
N GLY A 316 4.94 28.76 -0.78
CA GLY A 316 4.58 27.52 -0.07
C GLY A 316 3.83 26.50 -0.91
N ASN A 317 3.63 26.74 -2.18
CA ASN A 317 2.97 25.85 -3.12
C ASN A 317 3.94 24.80 -3.64
N LYS A 318 4.32 23.88 -2.78
CA LYS A 318 5.20 22.79 -3.17
C LYS A 318 4.43 21.77 -3.98
N LYS A 319 4.95 21.42 -5.16
CA LYS A 319 4.49 20.26 -5.91
C LYS A 319 4.73 19.02 -5.07
N LEU A 320 3.68 18.24 -4.82
CA LEU A 320 3.77 17.02 -4.03
C LEU A 320 4.12 15.85 -4.95
N ILE A 321 5.35 15.35 -4.84
CA ILE A 321 5.80 14.18 -5.59
C ILE A 321 5.07 12.91 -5.10
N LYS A 322 4.65 12.06 -6.02
CA LYS A 322 4.07 10.76 -5.69
C LYS A 322 5.10 9.87 -5.01
N ARG A 323 4.76 9.29 -3.86
CA ARG A 323 5.67 8.51 -3.01
C ARG A 323 5.01 7.30 -2.36
N PHE A 324 3.69 7.16 -2.46
CA PHE A 324 2.93 6.08 -1.85
C PHE A 324 2.38 5.11 -2.90
N THR A 325 2.04 3.91 -2.47
CA THR A 325 1.66 2.72 -3.25
C THR A 325 2.82 2.15 -4.09
N TYR A 326 2.72 0.90 -4.50
CA TYR A 326 3.71 0.29 -5.40
C TYR A 326 3.77 0.99 -6.76
N ALA A 327 2.61 1.40 -7.27
CA ALA A 327 2.49 2.08 -8.56
C ALA A 327 2.74 3.61 -8.49
N LEU A 328 3.12 4.18 -7.33
CA LEU A 328 3.31 5.62 -7.12
C LEU A 328 2.10 6.45 -7.55
N THR A 329 0.91 6.09 -7.06
CA THR A 329 -0.33 6.78 -7.44
C THR A 329 -0.72 7.90 -6.49
N ARG A 330 -0.04 8.05 -5.34
CA ARG A 330 -0.42 9.00 -4.27
C ARG A 330 0.78 9.83 -3.81
N GLY A 331 0.57 11.14 -3.63
CA GLY A 331 1.61 12.10 -3.23
C GLY A 331 1.63 12.40 -1.74
N SER A 332 0.49 12.67 -1.14
CA SER A 332 0.36 12.99 0.29
C SER A 332 -0.50 11.98 1.02
N LEU A 333 -0.14 11.72 2.28
CA LEU A 333 -0.96 10.92 3.18
C LEU A 333 -2.24 11.65 3.58
N GLN A 334 -2.20 12.96 3.72
CA GLN A 334 -3.30 13.80 4.21
C GLN A 334 -4.52 13.83 3.28
N ASP A 335 -4.33 13.57 1.99
CA ASP A 335 -5.42 13.48 0.99
C ASP A 335 -5.31 12.21 0.11
N GLY A 336 -4.17 11.60 0.10
CA GLY A 336 -3.85 10.44 -0.74
C GLY A 336 -4.29 9.11 -0.14
N PRO A 337 -3.33 8.28 0.37
CA PRO A 337 -3.63 6.90 0.75
C PRO A 337 -4.71 6.81 1.83
N GLY A 338 -4.66 7.65 2.87
CA GLY A 338 -5.63 7.63 3.94
C GLY A 338 -7.02 8.13 3.53
N ALA A 339 -7.09 9.35 3.01
CA ALA A 339 -8.35 10.00 2.67
C ALA A 339 -9.09 9.31 1.51
N ASN A 340 -8.37 8.91 0.48
CA ASN A 340 -8.98 8.21 -0.66
C ASN A 340 -9.25 6.73 -0.37
N ALA A 341 -8.49 6.09 0.51
CA ALA A 341 -8.63 4.66 0.76
C ALA A 341 -10.04 4.30 1.25
N ILE A 342 -10.60 5.05 2.19
CA ILE A 342 -11.98 4.84 2.63
C ILE A 342 -12.94 4.90 1.45
N TRP A 343 -12.86 5.96 0.65
CA TRP A 343 -13.72 6.16 -0.51
C TRP A 343 -13.51 5.09 -1.59
N ASN A 344 -12.26 4.72 -1.91
CA ASN A 344 -11.97 3.73 -2.94
C ASN A 344 -12.35 2.31 -2.52
N ILE A 345 -12.19 1.96 -1.25
CA ILE A 345 -12.39 0.60 -0.75
C ILE A 345 -13.85 0.37 -0.36
N THR A 346 -14.43 1.29 0.39
CA THR A 346 -15.78 1.14 0.97
C THR A 346 -16.85 1.92 0.21
N ASN A 347 -16.43 2.83 -0.66
CA ASN A 347 -17.31 3.71 -1.42
C ASN A 347 -18.19 4.63 -0.52
N VAL A 348 -17.70 4.92 0.67
CA VAL A 348 -18.34 5.83 1.64
C VAL A 348 -18.14 7.27 1.20
N THR A 349 -19.21 8.04 1.09
CA THR A 349 -19.15 9.43 0.65
C THR A 349 -18.82 10.39 1.79
N ARG A 350 -18.13 11.47 1.46
CA ARG A 350 -17.77 12.59 2.33
C ARG A 350 -18.03 13.92 1.62
N GLN A 351 -18.04 15.00 2.38
CA GLN A 351 -18.23 16.34 1.82
C GLN A 351 -17.20 16.70 0.73
N ASP A 352 -15.99 16.19 0.82
CA ASP A 352 -14.93 16.38 -0.18
C ASP A 352 -14.87 15.27 -1.23
N ARG A 353 -15.70 14.23 -1.08
CA ARG A 353 -15.86 13.09 -2.01
C ARG A 353 -17.35 12.80 -2.24
N PRO A 354 -18.07 13.73 -2.92
CA PRO A 354 -19.52 13.65 -3.06
C PRO A 354 -20.00 12.69 -4.16
N CYS A 355 -19.09 12.22 -5.02
CA CYS A 355 -19.38 11.24 -6.06
C CYS A 355 -19.00 9.84 -5.60
N LEU A 356 -19.68 8.83 -6.12
CA LEU A 356 -19.31 7.42 -5.85
C LEU A 356 -18.01 7.03 -6.58
N TYR A 357 -17.30 6.09 -6.02
CA TYR A 357 -16.18 5.39 -6.68
C TYR A 357 -16.73 4.16 -7.41
N THR A 358 -17.34 4.40 -8.57
CA THR A 358 -17.96 3.39 -9.44
C THR A 358 -17.55 3.64 -10.88
N THR A 359 -18.22 3.00 -11.84
CA THR A 359 -18.01 3.27 -13.27
C THR A 359 -19.35 3.46 -13.98
N THR A 360 -19.36 4.28 -15.03
CA THR A 360 -20.53 4.46 -15.90
C THR A 360 -20.98 3.13 -16.54
N PRO A 361 -20.08 2.21 -17.02
CA PRO A 361 -20.46 0.90 -17.50
C PRO A 361 -21.21 0.03 -16.47
N TRP A 362 -20.82 0.08 -15.21
CA TRP A 362 -21.55 -0.64 -14.17
C TRP A 362 -22.90 0.01 -13.86
N ALA A 363 -22.97 1.31 -13.73
CA ALA A 363 -24.21 2.04 -13.52
C ALA A 363 -25.22 1.75 -14.65
N LYS A 364 -24.78 1.72 -15.90
CA LYS A 364 -25.59 1.37 -17.06
C LYS A 364 -26.10 -0.06 -16.97
N ALA A 365 -25.22 -1.03 -16.70
CA ALA A 365 -25.61 -2.43 -16.59
C ALA A 365 -26.66 -2.64 -15.48
N MET A 366 -26.53 -1.99 -14.33
CA MET A 366 -27.48 -2.11 -13.23
C MET A 366 -28.83 -1.45 -13.55
N SER A 367 -28.82 -0.31 -14.20
CA SER A 367 -30.05 0.41 -14.57
C SER A 367 -30.88 -0.32 -15.65
N GLU A 368 -30.26 -1.15 -16.47
CA GLU A 368 -30.93 -1.95 -17.51
C GLU A 368 -31.24 -3.40 -17.06
N ASN A 369 -30.82 -3.80 -15.87
CA ASN A 369 -31.00 -5.16 -15.37
C ASN A 369 -32.45 -5.36 -14.89
N ALA A 370 -33.19 -6.28 -15.55
CA ALA A 370 -34.58 -6.53 -15.26
C ALA A 370 -34.84 -7.04 -13.82
N ASP A 371 -33.94 -7.87 -13.28
CA ASP A 371 -34.07 -8.39 -11.92
C ASP A 371 -33.83 -7.30 -10.86
N VAL A 372 -32.87 -6.39 -11.10
CA VAL A 372 -32.62 -5.22 -10.28
C VAL A 372 -33.86 -4.32 -10.25
N ILE A 373 -34.40 -3.98 -11.43
CA ILE A 373 -35.62 -3.15 -11.54
C ILE A 373 -36.80 -3.80 -10.81
N ALA A 374 -37.02 -5.10 -11.06
CA ALA A 374 -38.12 -5.83 -10.45
C ALA A 374 -37.98 -5.92 -8.90
N ALA A 375 -36.76 -6.02 -8.41
CA ALA A 375 -36.50 -6.03 -6.96
C ALA A 375 -36.76 -4.66 -6.33
N ILE A 376 -36.27 -3.56 -6.96
CA ILE A 376 -36.50 -2.20 -6.49
C ILE A 376 -38.00 -1.86 -6.50
N LYS A 377 -38.71 -2.27 -7.53
CA LYS A 377 -40.16 -2.03 -7.67
C LYS A 377 -40.99 -2.64 -6.53
N LYS A 378 -40.49 -3.67 -5.87
CA LYS A 378 -41.12 -4.32 -4.71
C LYS A 378 -40.84 -3.61 -3.40
N ASP A 379 -39.93 -2.65 -3.37
CA ASP A 379 -39.54 -1.90 -2.17
C ASP A 379 -39.72 -0.38 -2.37
N PRO A 380 -40.91 0.15 -2.05
CA PRO A 380 -41.19 1.59 -2.13
C PRO A 380 -40.32 2.44 -1.20
N THR A 381 -39.56 1.84 -0.28
CA THR A 381 -38.65 2.56 0.61
C THR A 381 -37.23 2.68 0.03
N SER A 382 -36.96 1.99 -1.07
CA SER A 382 -35.69 2.07 -1.77
C SER A 382 -35.42 3.49 -2.29
N PRO A 383 -34.24 4.05 -2.12
CA PRO A 383 -33.88 5.35 -2.69
C PRO A 383 -33.89 5.36 -4.23
N TYR A 384 -33.89 4.19 -4.84
CA TYR A 384 -33.95 3.99 -6.29
C TYR A 384 -35.37 3.81 -6.83
N TYR A 385 -36.39 3.80 -5.96
CA TYR A 385 -37.77 3.52 -6.33
C TYR A 385 -38.40 4.61 -7.24
N ALA A 386 -37.97 5.86 -7.06
CA ALA A 386 -38.48 7.01 -7.81
C ALA A 386 -40.02 7.11 -7.78
N ASP A 387 -40.67 6.95 -8.91
CA ASP A 387 -42.13 6.95 -9.07
C ASP A 387 -42.73 5.54 -9.15
N GLY A 388 -41.91 4.48 -9.01
CA GLY A 388 -42.31 3.09 -9.08
C GLY A 388 -42.54 2.55 -10.50
N THR A 389 -42.34 3.37 -11.53
CA THR A 389 -42.33 2.91 -12.92
C THR A 389 -40.94 2.35 -13.28
N ASP A 390 -40.90 1.45 -14.27
CA ASP A 390 -39.64 0.90 -14.73
C ASP A 390 -38.68 1.99 -15.25
N ASP A 391 -39.21 2.97 -15.99
CA ASP A 391 -38.41 4.07 -16.53
C ASP A 391 -37.90 5.00 -15.41
N GLY A 392 -38.75 5.31 -14.43
CA GLY A 392 -38.33 6.11 -13.26
C GLY A 392 -37.25 5.42 -12.42
N ILE A 393 -37.39 4.10 -12.21
CA ILE A 393 -36.39 3.30 -11.50
C ILE A 393 -35.08 3.25 -12.31
N LYS A 394 -35.12 3.02 -13.63
CA LYS A 394 -33.94 3.05 -14.50
C LYS A 394 -33.21 4.38 -14.41
N GLU A 395 -33.93 5.48 -14.52
CA GLU A 395 -33.34 6.82 -14.42
C GLU A 395 -32.69 7.03 -13.04
N ALA A 396 -33.35 6.66 -11.96
CA ALA A 396 -32.83 6.81 -10.60
C ALA A 396 -31.56 5.97 -10.39
N VAL A 397 -31.56 4.70 -10.80
CA VAL A 397 -30.39 3.81 -10.70
C VAL A 397 -29.24 4.36 -11.50
N ALA A 398 -29.45 4.75 -12.77
CA ALA A 398 -28.42 5.29 -13.62
C ALA A 398 -27.78 6.55 -12.99
N ASN A 399 -28.60 7.49 -12.50
CA ASN A 399 -28.10 8.72 -11.90
C ASN A 399 -27.39 8.51 -10.56
N LEU A 400 -27.92 7.63 -9.69
CA LEU A 400 -27.36 7.42 -8.35
C LEU A 400 -26.09 6.55 -8.36
N LEU A 401 -25.90 5.70 -9.36
CA LEU A 401 -24.72 4.85 -9.47
C LEU A 401 -23.60 5.47 -10.33
N ASP A 402 -23.90 6.45 -11.18
CA ASP A 402 -22.87 7.05 -12.06
C ASP A 402 -21.88 7.89 -11.23
N PRO A 403 -20.55 7.64 -11.37
CA PRO A 403 -19.51 8.37 -10.65
C PRO A 403 -19.41 9.85 -11.03
N LYS A 404 -20.03 10.26 -12.13
CA LYS A 404 -20.04 11.65 -12.61
C LYS A 404 -21.14 12.50 -11.98
N THR A 405 -22.07 11.87 -11.27
CA THR A 405 -23.19 12.56 -10.63
C THR A 405 -22.87 12.85 -9.18
N ASN A 406 -22.87 14.13 -8.79
CA ASN A 406 -22.74 14.51 -7.39
C ASN A 406 -23.94 14.02 -6.60
N GLN A 407 -23.72 13.13 -5.65
CA GLN A 407 -24.81 12.52 -4.89
C GLN A 407 -25.59 13.53 -4.06
N PHE A 408 -24.95 14.57 -3.54
CA PHE A 408 -25.59 15.55 -2.65
C PHE A 408 -26.49 16.54 -3.38
N ASP A 409 -26.21 16.78 -4.66
CA ASP A 409 -26.99 17.65 -5.53
C ASP A 409 -27.97 16.86 -6.43
N ASN A 410 -27.98 15.53 -6.31
CA ASN A 410 -28.81 14.65 -7.11
C ASN A 410 -30.26 14.68 -6.59
N LYS A 411 -31.23 14.87 -7.50
CA LYS A 411 -32.67 14.91 -7.14
C LYS A 411 -33.20 13.65 -6.48
N TYR A 412 -32.53 12.52 -6.68
CA TYR A 412 -32.87 11.23 -6.07
C TYR A 412 -32.16 11.00 -4.73
N TYR A 413 -31.07 11.73 -4.45
CA TYR A 413 -30.28 11.54 -3.25
C TYR A 413 -30.77 12.42 -2.11
N ILE A 414 -31.35 11.78 -1.10
CA ILE A 414 -31.95 12.46 0.06
C ILE A 414 -31.08 12.40 1.32
N PHE A 415 -29.92 11.75 1.25
CA PHE A 415 -29.03 11.55 2.40
C PHE A 415 -27.90 12.58 2.45
N LYS A 416 -27.35 12.76 3.65
CA LYS A 416 -26.16 13.56 3.89
C LYS A 416 -24.89 12.73 3.65
N PRO A 417 -23.70 13.38 3.57
CA PRO A 417 -22.43 12.66 3.57
C PRO A 417 -22.38 11.62 4.70
N GLU A 418 -21.89 10.43 4.39
CA GLU A 418 -21.90 9.30 5.32
C GLU A 418 -20.82 9.41 6.38
N GLN A 419 -19.65 9.94 5.99
CA GLN A 419 -18.53 10.22 6.88
C GLN A 419 -18.44 11.72 7.17
N SER A 420 -18.32 12.08 8.45
CA SER A 420 -18.10 13.46 8.86
C SER A 420 -16.65 13.90 8.60
N MET A 421 -16.42 15.21 8.50
CA MET A 421 -15.07 15.76 8.37
C MET A 421 -14.29 15.68 9.68
N GLU A 422 -14.95 15.59 10.82
CA GLU A 422 -14.32 15.35 12.13
C GLU A 422 -13.79 13.92 12.21
N ASP A 423 -14.57 12.93 11.75
CA ASP A 423 -14.11 11.54 11.63
C ASP A 423 -12.90 11.46 10.68
N PHE A 424 -12.95 12.16 9.55
CA PHE A 424 -11.83 12.24 8.63
C PHE A 424 -10.57 12.83 9.28
N TYR A 425 -10.73 13.89 10.08
CA TYR A 425 -9.62 14.47 10.84
C TYR A 425 -9.01 13.45 11.81
N ALA A 426 -9.83 12.78 12.61
CA ALA A 426 -9.36 11.75 13.52
C ALA A 426 -8.61 10.63 12.79
N PHE A 427 -9.14 10.19 11.65
CA PHE A 427 -8.48 9.20 10.80
C PHE A 427 -7.12 9.68 10.27
N MET A 428 -6.98 10.96 9.92
CA MET A 428 -5.70 11.53 9.50
C MET A 428 -4.69 11.61 10.63
N VAL A 429 -5.13 11.95 11.86
CA VAL A 429 -4.26 11.92 13.03
C VAL A 429 -3.75 10.51 13.29
N TRP A 430 -4.64 9.53 13.27
CA TRP A 430 -4.27 8.13 13.43
C TRP A 430 -3.28 7.67 12.35
N HIS A 431 -3.60 7.88 11.08
CA HIS A 431 -2.77 7.36 9.98
C HIS A 431 -1.38 8.01 9.93
N ARG A 432 -1.29 9.31 10.22
CA ARG A 432 0.02 9.97 10.37
C ARG A 432 0.74 9.57 11.66
N GLY A 433 -0.04 9.19 12.67
CA GLY A 433 0.45 8.89 14.02
C GLY A 433 0.95 7.46 14.24
N LEU A 434 0.83 6.56 13.25
CA LEU A 434 1.34 5.19 13.39
C LEU A 434 2.86 5.15 13.44
N ALA A 435 3.38 4.54 14.50
CA ALA A 435 4.80 4.48 14.78
C ALA A 435 5.55 3.43 13.93
N VAL A 436 6.86 3.52 13.98
CA VAL A 436 7.79 2.48 13.53
C VAL A 436 8.39 1.81 14.76
N PRO A 437 8.35 0.48 14.87
CA PRO A 437 9.03 -0.23 15.96
C PRO A 437 10.53 0.07 15.93
N ARG A 438 11.15 0.18 17.12
CA ARG A 438 12.60 0.38 17.19
C ARG A 438 13.37 -0.81 16.58
N ALA A 439 14.58 -0.54 16.14
CA ALA A 439 15.50 -1.59 15.71
C ALA A 439 15.90 -2.50 16.89
N ARG A 440 16.34 -3.70 16.57
CA ARG A 440 16.63 -4.76 17.57
C ARG A 440 17.98 -5.42 17.27
N ASN A 441 18.61 -5.95 18.30
CA ASN A 441 19.82 -6.78 18.18
C ASN A 441 21.00 -6.11 17.42
N LEU A 442 21.07 -4.76 17.37
CA LEU A 442 22.13 -4.05 16.63
C LEU A 442 23.54 -4.30 17.23
N ASN A 443 23.62 -4.73 18.49
CA ASN A 443 24.83 -5.14 19.16
C ASN A 443 25.31 -6.57 18.76
N ASP A 444 24.50 -7.34 18.03
CA ASP A 444 24.85 -8.67 17.54
C ASP A 444 25.85 -8.57 16.38
N ALA A 445 26.95 -9.32 16.47
CA ALA A 445 28.04 -9.30 15.47
C ALA A 445 27.56 -9.77 14.09
N GLN A 446 26.61 -10.70 14.02
CA GLN A 446 26.07 -11.20 12.76
C GLN A 446 25.15 -10.14 12.11
N VAL A 447 24.37 -9.38 12.90
CA VAL A 447 23.58 -8.23 12.42
C VAL A 447 24.49 -7.15 11.85
N GLN A 448 25.61 -6.87 12.51
CA GLN A 448 26.62 -5.91 12.04
C GLN A 448 27.29 -6.36 10.74
N GLU A 449 27.66 -7.63 10.63
CA GLU A 449 28.19 -8.18 9.38
C GLU A 449 27.13 -8.16 8.28
N GLY A 450 25.87 -8.48 8.58
CA GLY A 450 24.76 -8.42 7.63
C GLY A 450 24.56 -7.01 7.05
N LYS A 451 24.61 -5.96 7.89
CA LYS A 451 24.60 -4.57 7.42
C LYS A 451 25.74 -4.26 6.47
N LYS A 452 26.97 -4.66 6.83
CA LYS A 452 28.15 -4.45 6.02
C LYS A 452 28.03 -5.13 4.65
N LEU A 453 27.55 -6.38 4.61
CA LEU A 453 27.31 -7.12 3.38
C LEU A 453 26.21 -6.48 2.54
N PHE A 454 25.09 -6.10 3.14
CA PHE A 454 24.00 -5.39 2.48
C PHE A 454 24.47 -4.11 1.76
N MET A 455 25.31 -3.33 2.42
CA MET A 455 25.91 -2.13 1.83
C MET A 455 26.91 -2.47 0.71
N SER A 456 27.81 -3.42 0.95
CA SER A 456 28.89 -3.78 0.00
C SER A 456 28.37 -4.50 -1.24
N TRP A 457 27.27 -5.25 -1.13
CA TRP A 457 26.61 -5.91 -2.28
C TRP A 457 25.78 -4.97 -3.13
N GLY A 458 25.59 -3.71 -2.69
CA GLY A 458 24.85 -2.69 -3.44
C GLY A 458 23.34 -2.69 -3.22
N CYS A 459 22.81 -3.43 -2.25
CA CYS A 459 21.38 -3.42 -1.92
C CYS A 459 20.93 -2.01 -1.52
N ALA A 460 21.80 -1.26 -0.85
CA ALA A 460 21.54 0.11 -0.41
C ALA A 460 21.42 1.13 -1.58
N SER A 461 21.65 0.73 -2.83
CA SER A 461 21.44 1.60 -3.99
C SER A 461 19.96 1.93 -4.20
N CYS A 462 19.06 0.96 -3.99
CA CYS A 462 17.60 1.13 -4.00
C CYS A 462 17.06 1.22 -2.57
N HIS A 463 17.56 0.39 -1.67
CA HIS A 463 17.22 0.44 -0.25
C HIS A 463 18.08 1.47 0.49
N LYS A 464 17.96 2.75 0.08
CA LYS A 464 18.66 3.89 0.67
C LYS A 464 18.42 3.93 2.18
N PRO A 465 19.47 3.91 3.02
CA PRO A 465 19.30 3.72 4.46
C PRO A 465 18.49 4.82 5.13
N SER A 466 18.73 6.09 4.80
CA SER A 466 18.17 7.20 5.57
C SER A 466 17.71 8.37 4.73
N TRP A 467 16.78 9.12 5.32
CA TRP A 467 16.31 10.42 4.86
C TRP A 467 16.25 11.40 6.01
N LYS A 468 16.24 12.69 5.68
CA LYS A 468 15.92 13.75 6.64
C LYS A 468 14.51 14.24 6.37
N THR A 469 13.67 14.33 7.41
CA THR A 469 12.37 14.99 7.30
C THR A 469 12.55 16.51 7.23
N GLY A 470 11.64 17.20 6.56
CA GLY A 470 11.63 18.66 6.48
C GLY A 470 10.87 19.31 7.63
N ASP A 471 10.39 20.53 7.41
CA ASP A 471 9.62 21.29 8.41
C ASP A 471 8.25 20.68 8.69
N ASP A 472 7.74 19.84 7.79
CA ASP A 472 6.47 19.11 7.92
C ASP A 472 5.30 19.99 8.36
N ASN A 473 5.18 21.18 7.78
CA ASN A 473 4.27 22.25 8.21
C ASN A 473 3.10 22.50 7.24
N TYR A 474 2.94 21.67 6.20
CA TYR A 474 1.91 21.83 5.19
C TYR A 474 0.65 20.97 5.47
N VAL A 475 -0.45 21.34 4.84
CA VAL A 475 -1.67 20.54 4.73
C VAL A 475 -2.09 20.43 3.26
N THR A 476 -2.82 19.37 2.92
CA THR A 476 -3.28 19.11 1.54
C THR A 476 -4.79 19.24 1.40
N SER A 477 -5.49 19.50 2.51
CA SER A 477 -6.94 19.70 2.54
C SER A 477 -7.28 20.92 3.37
N LYS A 478 -8.19 21.75 2.86
CA LYS A 478 -8.73 22.90 3.60
C LYS A 478 -9.36 22.52 4.94
N TYR A 479 -9.85 21.29 5.06
CA TYR A 479 -10.47 20.77 6.27
C TYR A 479 -9.49 20.46 7.40
N LEU A 480 -8.19 20.42 7.06
CA LEU A 480 -7.11 20.17 7.99
C LEU A 480 -6.31 21.43 8.34
N ALA A 481 -6.62 22.58 7.73
CA ALA A 481 -5.81 23.79 7.82
C ALA A 481 -5.73 24.37 9.24
N ASP A 482 -6.82 24.26 10.00
CA ASP A 482 -6.95 24.72 11.39
C ASP A 482 -6.80 23.58 12.42
N LYS A 483 -6.44 22.39 11.96
CA LYS A 483 -6.34 21.19 12.79
C LYS A 483 -4.90 20.85 13.11
N LYS A 484 -4.65 20.33 14.32
CA LYS A 484 -3.37 19.73 14.67
C LYS A 484 -3.19 18.40 13.98
N LEU A 485 -2.01 18.15 13.44
CA LEU A 485 -1.61 16.84 12.91
C LEU A 485 -0.29 16.42 13.58
N PRO A 486 -0.02 15.12 13.73
CA PRO A 486 1.31 14.66 14.14
C PRO A 486 2.37 15.17 13.16
N ARG A 487 3.44 15.75 13.66
CA ARG A 487 4.51 16.41 12.88
C ARG A 487 5.87 15.81 13.24
N TYR A 488 6.74 15.70 12.25
CA TYR A 488 8.02 14.98 12.34
C TYR A 488 9.17 15.83 11.79
N GLN A 489 9.35 17.02 12.40
CA GLN A 489 10.27 18.03 11.87
C GLN A 489 11.74 17.65 12.03
N ASN A 490 12.50 17.87 10.96
CA ASN A 490 13.96 17.99 10.97
C ASN A 490 14.72 16.84 11.66
N GLN A 491 14.21 15.59 11.56
CA GLN A 491 14.86 14.42 12.14
C GLN A 491 15.36 13.47 11.05
N THR A 492 16.35 12.63 11.37
CA THR A 492 16.79 11.53 10.51
C THR A 492 15.90 10.32 10.74
N ILE A 493 15.47 9.69 9.65
CA ILE A 493 14.69 8.44 9.66
C ILE A 493 15.40 7.40 8.80
N TYR A 494 15.20 6.10 9.09
CA TYR A 494 15.92 4.99 8.46
C TYR A 494 14.95 3.99 7.79
N PRO A 495 14.25 4.37 6.71
CA PRO A 495 13.29 3.49 6.04
C PRO A 495 13.94 2.40 5.18
N TYR A 496 15.21 2.52 4.82
CA TYR A 496 15.85 1.65 3.84
C TYR A 496 15.05 1.56 2.52
N SER A 497 14.76 2.71 1.94
CA SER A 497 14.02 2.90 0.69
C SER A 497 14.41 4.22 0.04
N ASP A 498 14.56 4.24 -1.27
CA ASP A 498 14.73 5.46 -2.07
C ASP A 498 13.40 6.07 -2.52
N PHE A 499 12.28 5.35 -2.33
CA PHE A 499 10.93 5.70 -2.78
C PHE A 499 10.80 5.85 -4.31
N VAL A 500 11.75 5.33 -5.08
CA VAL A 500 11.75 5.27 -6.53
C VAL A 500 11.20 3.91 -7.00
N GLN A 501 10.75 3.83 -8.24
CA GLN A 501 10.37 2.57 -8.86
C GLN A 501 11.53 1.94 -9.62
N HIS A 502 11.71 0.64 -9.43
CA HIS A 502 12.67 -0.20 -10.15
C HIS A 502 11.98 -1.38 -10.81
N LYS A 503 12.57 -1.91 -11.89
CA LYS A 503 12.08 -3.11 -12.57
C LYS A 503 12.77 -4.35 -12.01
N LEU A 504 11.97 -5.29 -11.54
CA LEU A 504 12.46 -6.60 -11.10
C LEU A 504 12.27 -7.70 -12.17
N TYR A 505 11.38 -7.49 -13.14
CA TYR A 505 11.09 -8.46 -14.22
C TYR A 505 10.70 -9.83 -13.70
N MET A 506 9.83 -9.87 -12.71
CA MET A 506 9.30 -11.11 -12.15
C MET A 506 8.21 -11.70 -13.04
N MET A 507 8.00 -13.01 -12.94
CA MET A 507 6.91 -13.69 -13.64
C MET A 507 5.55 -13.19 -13.16
N ASN A 508 4.59 -12.96 -14.06
CA ASN A 508 3.27 -12.40 -13.76
C ASN A 508 3.33 -11.13 -12.90
N ASP A 509 4.28 -10.26 -13.21
CA ASP A 509 4.47 -8.97 -12.55
C ASP A 509 3.39 -7.95 -12.95
N ILE A 510 3.32 -6.83 -12.26
CA ILE A 510 2.37 -5.73 -12.47
C ILE A 510 3.08 -4.45 -12.93
N HIS A 511 2.29 -3.48 -13.41
CA HIS A 511 2.75 -2.12 -13.74
C HIS A 511 3.99 -2.07 -14.65
N GLY A 512 4.09 -2.97 -15.63
CA GLY A 512 5.27 -3.07 -16.49
C GLY A 512 6.53 -3.45 -15.73
N SER A 513 6.39 -4.21 -14.66
CA SER A 513 7.44 -4.58 -13.70
C SER A 513 8.02 -3.41 -12.89
N TRP A 514 7.45 -2.20 -12.99
CA TRP A 514 7.85 -1.07 -12.17
C TRP A 514 7.23 -1.16 -10.78
N CYS A 515 8.06 -1.31 -9.76
CA CYS A 515 7.63 -1.43 -8.39
C CYS A 515 8.42 -0.46 -7.50
N ARG A 516 7.73 0.32 -6.68
CA ARG A 516 8.38 1.22 -5.72
C ARG A 516 9.12 0.41 -4.66
N THR A 517 10.36 0.80 -4.37
CA THR A 517 11.08 0.30 -3.19
C THR A 517 10.30 0.65 -1.92
N THR A 518 9.89 -0.36 -1.18
CA THR A 518 9.14 -0.18 0.07
C THR A 518 10.07 -0.08 1.28
N PRO A 519 9.67 0.61 2.35
CA PRO A 519 10.42 0.61 3.60
C PRO A 519 10.67 -0.79 4.14
N LEU A 520 11.86 -1.01 4.70
CA LEU A 520 12.23 -2.28 5.33
C LEU A 520 12.08 -2.25 6.87
N TRP A 521 11.93 -1.06 7.45
CA TRP A 521 11.79 -0.90 8.90
C TRP A 521 10.64 -1.74 9.47
N GLY A 522 10.85 -2.33 10.63
CA GLY A 522 9.86 -3.13 11.34
C GLY A 522 9.48 -4.46 10.68
N ARG A 523 9.99 -4.77 9.47
CA ARG A 523 9.57 -5.97 8.71
C ARG A 523 9.88 -7.29 9.42
N GLY A 524 10.92 -7.34 10.22
CA GLY A 524 11.24 -8.50 11.05
C GLY A 524 10.20 -8.84 12.12
N LEU A 525 9.29 -7.91 12.42
CA LEU A 525 8.18 -8.14 13.36
C LEU A 525 6.88 -8.57 12.65
N SER A 526 6.90 -8.78 11.32
CA SER A 526 5.69 -9.13 10.58
C SER A 526 5.00 -10.37 11.16
N TYR A 527 5.74 -11.45 11.42
CA TYR A 527 5.16 -12.67 11.97
C TYR A 527 4.55 -12.46 13.35
N VAL A 528 5.25 -11.73 14.23
CA VAL A 528 4.80 -11.46 15.60
C VAL A 528 3.50 -10.66 15.62
N ASN A 529 3.37 -9.67 14.72
CA ASN A 529 2.15 -8.85 14.65
C ASN A 529 1.05 -9.50 13.82
N THR A 530 1.38 -10.07 12.66
CA THR A 530 0.36 -10.46 11.66
C THR A 530 0.19 -11.97 11.49
N GLY A 531 1.10 -12.78 12.04
CA GLY A 531 1.15 -14.22 11.81
C GLY A 531 1.62 -14.63 10.41
N ALA A 532 2.25 -13.70 9.63
CA ALA A 532 2.75 -13.95 8.29
C ALA A 532 4.03 -13.14 8.01
N GLU A 533 4.88 -13.68 7.14
CA GLU A 533 6.15 -13.06 6.72
C GLU A 533 6.18 -12.76 5.22
N ASP A 534 5.02 -12.73 4.58
CA ASP A 534 4.95 -12.52 3.14
C ASP A 534 5.57 -11.19 2.71
N ARG A 535 6.26 -11.19 1.57
CA ARG A 535 7.02 -10.07 1.02
C ARG A 535 6.64 -9.84 -0.44
N LEU A 536 7.13 -8.71 -0.98
CA LEU A 536 6.85 -8.21 -2.31
C LEU A 536 5.39 -7.75 -2.49
N HIS A 537 5.11 -7.14 -3.63
CA HIS A 537 3.85 -6.42 -3.89
C HIS A 537 2.60 -7.31 -4.04
N ASP A 538 2.78 -8.63 -4.06
CA ASP A 538 1.70 -9.62 -4.22
C ASP A 538 1.82 -10.82 -3.28
N CYS A 539 2.64 -10.74 -2.24
CA CYS A 539 2.85 -11.81 -1.26
C CYS A 539 3.53 -13.08 -1.83
N ARG A 540 4.22 -12.99 -2.98
CA ARG A 540 4.86 -14.16 -3.61
C ARG A 540 6.08 -14.69 -2.87
N ALA A 541 6.77 -13.87 -2.12
CA ALA A 541 7.91 -14.31 -1.31
C ALA A 541 7.46 -14.59 0.13
N ARG A 542 7.80 -15.77 0.63
CA ARG A 542 7.39 -16.25 1.96
C ARG A 542 8.35 -15.85 3.08
N ASN A 543 9.53 -15.35 2.69
CA ASN A 543 10.60 -14.90 3.59
C ASN A 543 11.58 -13.99 2.85
N GLU A 544 12.60 -13.48 3.52
CA GLU A 544 13.62 -12.59 2.97
C GLU A 544 14.46 -13.27 1.88
N VAL A 545 14.81 -14.54 2.03
CA VAL A 545 15.60 -15.30 1.04
C VAL A 545 14.86 -15.34 -0.30
N GLU A 546 13.59 -15.73 -0.28
CA GLU A 546 12.78 -15.77 -1.51
C GLU A 546 12.61 -14.36 -2.11
N ALA A 547 12.40 -13.34 -1.27
CA ALA A 547 12.33 -11.96 -1.76
C ALA A 547 13.61 -11.54 -2.48
N ILE A 548 14.79 -11.83 -1.91
CA ILE A 548 16.07 -11.52 -2.53
C ILE A 548 16.27 -12.34 -3.80
N MET A 549 15.92 -13.63 -3.81
CA MET A 549 16.06 -14.46 -5.01
C MET A 549 15.15 -14.02 -6.15
N TRP A 550 13.96 -13.46 -5.87
CA TRP A 550 13.13 -12.81 -6.89
C TRP A 550 13.82 -11.60 -7.54
N HIS A 551 14.71 -10.90 -6.83
CA HIS A 551 15.47 -9.77 -7.36
C HIS A 551 16.49 -10.19 -8.45
N CYS A 552 16.87 -11.47 -8.51
CA CYS A 552 17.75 -12.00 -9.57
C CYS A 552 17.07 -13.08 -10.43
N TYR A 553 15.74 -13.13 -10.45
CA TYR A 553 15.01 -14.03 -11.33
C TYR A 553 15.38 -13.84 -12.80
N SER A 554 15.47 -12.59 -13.24
CA SER A 554 15.86 -12.19 -14.62
C SER A 554 17.15 -11.36 -14.61
N LYS A 555 18.02 -11.57 -15.60
CA LYS A 555 19.21 -10.72 -15.84
C LYS A 555 18.88 -9.25 -16.13
N LYS A 556 17.62 -8.97 -16.54
CA LYS A 556 17.14 -7.62 -16.79
C LYS A 556 16.82 -6.84 -15.50
N SER A 557 16.68 -7.54 -14.37
CA SER A 557 16.36 -6.92 -13.09
C SER A 557 17.39 -5.84 -12.72
N HIS A 558 16.91 -4.67 -12.30
CA HIS A 558 17.78 -3.59 -11.81
C HIS A 558 18.58 -4.01 -10.57
N ALA A 559 18.07 -4.95 -9.80
CA ALA A 559 18.71 -5.49 -8.60
C ALA A 559 19.58 -6.73 -8.85
N TYR A 560 19.70 -7.18 -10.12
CA TYR A 560 20.32 -8.46 -10.46
C TYR A 560 21.69 -8.65 -9.83
N SER A 561 22.61 -7.68 -10.01
CA SER A 561 23.97 -7.79 -9.50
C SER A 561 24.04 -7.91 -7.99
N SER A 562 23.22 -7.15 -7.28
CA SER A 562 23.15 -7.18 -5.80
C SER A 562 22.63 -8.52 -5.29
N ALA A 563 21.56 -9.03 -5.88
CA ALA A 563 20.98 -10.33 -5.51
C ALA A 563 21.90 -11.50 -5.92
N MET A 564 22.67 -11.37 -7.02
CA MET A 564 23.68 -12.37 -7.38
C MET A 564 24.86 -12.43 -6.39
N ASN A 565 25.20 -11.32 -5.71
CA ASN A 565 26.16 -11.36 -4.62
C ASN A 565 25.62 -12.21 -3.45
N PHE A 566 24.34 -12.06 -3.10
CA PHE A 566 23.68 -12.91 -2.12
C PHE A 566 23.65 -14.38 -2.56
N TYR A 567 23.29 -14.66 -3.80
CA TYR A 567 23.26 -16.03 -4.33
C TYR A 567 24.63 -16.73 -4.24
N LYS A 568 25.73 -16.02 -4.53
CA LYS A 568 27.10 -16.56 -4.50
C LYS A 568 27.70 -16.64 -3.09
N ALA A 569 27.10 -15.99 -2.12
CA ALA A 569 27.61 -15.92 -0.76
C ALA A 569 27.48 -17.26 -0.03
N SER A 570 28.30 -17.45 0.98
CA SER A 570 28.18 -18.57 1.91
C SER A 570 26.88 -18.50 2.71
N LYS A 571 26.41 -19.63 3.23
CA LYS A 571 25.20 -19.65 4.08
C LYS A 571 25.33 -18.67 5.24
N SER A 572 26.48 -18.62 5.92
CA SER A 572 26.69 -17.70 7.05
C SER A 572 26.53 -16.22 6.66
N GLU A 573 26.97 -15.83 5.46
CA GLU A 573 26.81 -14.45 4.96
C GLU A 573 25.35 -14.16 4.58
N ARG A 574 24.65 -15.14 3.96
CA ARG A 574 23.22 -15.01 3.67
C ARG A 574 22.40 -14.86 4.95
N ASP A 575 22.65 -15.71 5.94
CA ASP A 575 21.99 -15.66 7.25
C ASP A 575 22.26 -14.32 7.96
N ALA A 576 23.47 -13.78 7.85
CA ALA A 576 23.81 -12.47 8.40
C ALA A 576 22.97 -11.34 7.78
N VAL A 577 22.80 -11.33 6.45
CA VAL A 577 21.96 -10.32 5.77
C VAL A 577 20.49 -10.47 6.15
N VAL A 578 19.96 -11.70 6.22
CA VAL A 578 18.58 -11.96 6.67
C VAL A 578 18.40 -11.46 8.11
N LYS A 579 19.34 -11.76 8.99
CA LYS A 579 19.28 -11.32 10.39
C LYS A 579 19.32 -9.80 10.52
N PHE A 580 20.13 -9.11 9.71
CA PHE A 580 20.14 -7.65 9.63
C PHE A 580 18.76 -7.12 9.17
N LEU A 581 18.19 -7.65 8.09
CA LEU A 581 16.88 -7.22 7.58
C LEU A 581 15.76 -7.41 8.61
N ARG A 582 15.86 -8.44 9.44
CA ARG A 582 14.90 -8.70 10.51
C ARG A 582 15.12 -7.83 11.75
N SER A 583 16.26 -7.16 11.85
CA SER A 583 16.62 -6.34 13.01
C SER A 583 16.25 -4.86 12.85
N ILE A 584 16.13 -4.37 11.62
CA ILE A 584 15.83 -2.97 11.32
C ILE A 584 14.34 -2.66 11.23
#